data_f0c5d3b807f9f82e0b3c01d2684dd39e
#
_entry.id   f0c5d3b807f9f82e0b3c01d2684dd39e
#
_cell.length_a   1.000
_cell.length_b   1.000
_cell.length_c   1.000
_cell.angle_alpha   90.00
_cell.angle_beta   90.00
_cell.angle_gamma   90.00
#
_symmetry.space_group_name_H-M   'P 1'
#
loop_
_entity.id
_entity.type
_entity.pdbx_description
1 polymer ?
#
loop_
_entity_poly.entity_id
_entity_poly.type
_entity_poly.pdbx_seq_one_letter_code
_entity_poly.pdbx_strand_id
1 'polypeptide(L)'
;MKSTFLFLVTTTMMTCTALGQPSNDKKNVLPDWAFGGFERPQGANPVISPVENTKFYCPMTQDYVAWESNDTFNPAATLHDGKIVVLYRAEDKSGVGIGHRTSRLGYATSSDGIHFKREKTPVFYPDNDTQKKLEWPGGCEDPRIAVTAEGLYVMTYTQWNRHIPRLAIATSRNLKDWTKHGPAFAKAYDGKFFNLGPSWLPDYP
;
A
#
# COMPACT_ATOMS: atom_id res chain seq x y z
N MET A 1 -41.10 -64.52 -51.40
CA MET A 1 -41.90 -63.39 -50.84
C MET A 1 -41.20 -63.00 -49.54
N LYS A 2 -40.47 -61.86 -49.60
CA LYS A 2 -39.80 -61.25 -48.42
C LYS A 2 -40.54 -59.98 -48.09
N SER A 3 -41.20 -59.96 -46.97
CA SER A 3 -41.93 -58.75 -46.45
C SER A 3 -40.96 -57.87 -45.67
N THR A 4 -40.76 -56.63 -46.13
CA THR A 4 -39.93 -55.62 -45.49
C THR A 4 -40.82 -54.75 -44.61
N PHE A 5 -40.62 -54.81 -43.29
CA PHE A 5 -41.27 -53.93 -42.32
C PHE A 5 -40.47 -52.65 -42.15
N LEU A 6 -41.11 -51.53 -42.50
CA LEU A 6 -40.54 -50.21 -42.34
C LEU A 6 -40.95 -49.68 -40.94
N PHE A 7 -39.97 -49.50 -40.04
CA PHE A 7 -40.19 -48.85 -38.74
C PHE A 7 -40.02 -47.34 -38.88
N LEU A 8 -41.12 -46.61 -38.66
CA LEU A 8 -41.12 -45.13 -38.62
C LEU A 8 -40.81 -44.72 -37.18
N VAL A 9 -39.60 -44.16 -36.93
CA VAL A 9 -39.24 -43.61 -35.64
C VAL A 9 -39.60 -42.13 -35.65
N THR A 10 -40.67 -41.74 -34.95
CA THR A 10 -41.04 -40.32 -34.70
C THR A 10 -40.24 -39.78 -33.52
N THR A 11 -39.26 -38.92 -33.82
CA THR A 11 -38.48 -38.19 -32.79
C THR A 11 -39.28 -36.97 -32.34
N THR A 12 -39.85 -37.05 -31.15
CA THR A 12 -40.52 -35.88 -30.52
C THR A 12 -39.41 -35.02 -29.90
N MET A 13 -39.16 -33.85 -30.53
CA MET A 13 -38.30 -32.81 -29.92
C MET A 13 -39.07 -32.16 -28.77
N MET A 14 -38.64 -32.42 -27.54
CA MET A 14 -39.04 -31.66 -26.35
C MET A 14 -38.25 -30.35 -26.36
N THR A 15 -38.90 -29.25 -26.68
CA THR A 15 -38.38 -27.90 -26.46
C THR A 15 -38.46 -27.58 -24.96
N CYS A 16 -37.32 -27.67 -24.28
CA CYS A 16 -37.17 -27.13 -22.93
C CYS A 16 -37.14 -25.61 -23.03
N THR A 17 -38.27 -24.94 -22.76
CA THR A 17 -38.27 -23.52 -22.44
C THR A 17 -37.61 -23.33 -21.08
N ALA A 18 -36.40 -22.84 -21.10
CA ALA A 18 -35.73 -22.36 -19.89
C ALA A 18 -36.52 -21.18 -19.34
N LEU A 19 -37.29 -21.41 -18.29
CA LEU A 19 -37.84 -20.36 -17.46
C LEU A 19 -36.65 -19.64 -16.83
N GLY A 20 -36.34 -18.44 -17.31
CA GLY A 20 -35.35 -17.57 -16.70
C GLY A 20 -35.71 -17.36 -15.23
N GLN A 21 -34.80 -17.74 -14.34
CA GLN A 21 -34.92 -17.37 -12.94
C GLN A 21 -34.96 -15.83 -12.87
N PRO A 22 -35.90 -15.25 -12.07
CA PRO A 22 -35.87 -13.82 -11.85
C PRO A 22 -34.54 -13.46 -11.22
N SER A 23 -33.77 -12.59 -11.87
CA SER A 23 -32.56 -11.98 -11.31
C SER A 23 -32.98 -11.24 -10.05
N ASN A 24 -32.59 -11.76 -8.91
CA ASN A 24 -32.82 -11.14 -7.61
C ASN A 24 -31.77 -10.02 -7.46
N ASP A 25 -31.84 -8.99 -8.32
CA ASP A 25 -31.11 -7.75 -8.19
C ASP A 25 -31.63 -7.01 -6.96
N LYS A 26 -31.30 -7.53 -5.78
CA LYS A 26 -31.25 -6.71 -4.57
C LYS A 26 -30.17 -5.65 -4.86
N LYS A 27 -30.59 -4.47 -5.35
CA LYS A 27 -29.75 -3.28 -5.31
C LYS A 27 -29.24 -3.22 -3.88
N ASN A 28 -27.95 -3.52 -3.68
CA ASN A 28 -27.27 -3.27 -2.43
C ASN A 28 -27.33 -1.75 -2.22
N VAL A 29 -28.38 -1.29 -1.54
CA VAL A 29 -28.49 0.10 -1.12
C VAL A 29 -27.46 0.24 0.00
N LEU A 30 -26.33 0.84 -0.36
CA LEU A 30 -25.30 1.17 0.62
C LEU A 30 -25.88 2.20 1.61
N PRO A 31 -25.53 2.14 2.90
CA PRO A 31 -25.92 3.16 3.87
C PRO A 31 -25.35 4.52 3.44
N ASP A 32 -26.01 5.62 3.85
CA ASP A 32 -25.70 6.99 3.43
C ASP A 32 -24.24 7.44 3.67
N TRP A 33 -23.55 6.82 4.63
CA TRP A 33 -22.15 7.07 4.93
C TRP A 33 -21.17 6.28 4.04
N ALA A 34 -21.65 5.33 3.24
CA ALA A 34 -20.79 4.47 2.44
C ALA A 34 -20.61 5.02 1.03
N PHE A 35 -19.37 5.06 0.58
CA PHE A 35 -19.05 5.31 -0.82
C PHE A 35 -19.39 4.07 -1.65
N GLY A 36 -20.11 4.25 -2.75
CA GLY A 36 -20.42 3.19 -3.69
C GLY A 36 -19.53 3.26 -4.93
N GLY A 37 -19.35 2.10 -5.59
CA GLY A 37 -18.88 2.07 -6.97
C GLY A 37 -17.43 2.54 -7.18
N PHE A 38 -16.45 1.94 -6.49
CA PHE A 38 -15.04 2.19 -6.87
C PHE A 38 -14.74 1.53 -8.21
N GLU A 39 -14.34 2.34 -9.18
CA GLU A 39 -13.92 1.89 -10.49
C GLU A 39 -12.43 2.19 -10.70
N ARG A 40 -11.76 1.32 -11.47
CA ARG A 40 -10.40 1.58 -11.93
C ARG A 40 -10.49 2.26 -13.30
N PRO A 41 -10.03 3.51 -13.44
CA PRO A 41 -10.04 4.17 -14.75
C PRO A 41 -9.25 3.35 -15.78
N GLN A 42 -9.84 3.13 -16.95
CA GLN A 42 -9.20 2.38 -18.01
C GLN A 42 -7.94 3.11 -18.49
N GLY A 43 -6.83 2.38 -18.61
CA GLY A 43 -5.55 2.93 -19.07
C GLY A 43 -4.76 3.74 -18.04
N ALA A 44 -5.29 3.97 -16.82
CA ALA A 44 -4.65 4.78 -15.79
C ALA A 44 -4.09 3.97 -14.60
N ASN A 45 -4.14 2.64 -14.67
CA ASN A 45 -3.71 1.79 -13.58
C ASN A 45 -2.57 0.84 -14.04
N PRO A 46 -1.43 0.79 -13.34
CA PRO A 46 -1.09 1.54 -12.11
C PRO A 46 -0.74 3.00 -12.38
N VAL A 47 -1.12 3.92 -11.44
CA VAL A 47 -0.81 5.35 -11.52
C VAL A 47 0.63 5.67 -11.07
N ILE A 48 1.24 4.79 -10.28
CA ILE A 48 2.63 4.85 -9.84
C ILE A 48 3.23 3.46 -10.00
N SER A 49 4.34 3.36 -10.74
CA SER A 49 5.06 2.10 -11.00
C SER A 49 6.53 2.26 -10.64
N PRO A 50 7.28 1.17 -10.40
CA PRO A 50 8.72 1.23 -10.20
C PRO A 50 9.45 1.96 -11.33
N VAL A 51 10.58 2.61 -10.99
CA VAL A 51 11.45 3.31 -11.94
C VAL A 51 12.91 2.94 -11.66
N GLU A 52 13.63 2.45 -12.67
CA GLU A 52 14.99 1.95 -12.50
C GLU A 52 16.08 3.03 -12.52
N ASN A 53 15.79 4.16 -13.15
CA ASN A 53 16.79 5.21 -13.40
C ASN A 53 16.78 6.37 -12.40
N THR A 54 15.87 6.36 -11.42
CA THR A 54 15.88 7.31 -10.31
C THR A 54 16.92 6.89 -9.29
N LYS A 55 17.85 7.79 -8.98
CA LYS A 55 18.93 7.54 -8.01
C LYS A 55 18.85 8.52 -6.85
N PHE A 56 19.17 8.00 -5.68
CA PHE A 56 19.22 8.72 -4.42
C PHE A 56 20.51 8.36 -3.70
N TYR A 57 21.23 9.36 -3.18
CA TYR A 57 22.41 9.13 -2.35
C TYR A 57 21.95 8.65 -0.97
N CYS A 58 22.16 7.37 -0.70
CA CYS A 58 21.70 6.74 0.54
C CYS A 58 22.73 7.00 1.67
N PRO A 59 22.34 7.69 2.76
CA PRO A 59 23.24 7.99 3.86
C PRO A 59 23.72 6.73 4.59
N MET A 60 22.99 5.63 4.46
CA MET A 60 23.30 4.37 5.12
C MET A 60 24.39 3.57 4.42
N THR A 61 24.40 3.57 3.08
CA THR A 61 25.41 2.88 2.27
C THR A 61 26.51 3.80 1.80
N GLN A 62 26.32 5.12 1.90
CA GLN A 62 27.19 6.16 1.36
C GLN A 62 27.42 6.02 -0.16
N ASP A 63 26.38 5.59 -0.86
CA ASP A 63 26.39 5.38 -2.32
C ASP A 63 25.02 5.71 -2.92
N TYR A 64 24.99 5.83 -4.26
CA TYR A 64 23.74 6.02 -5.00
C TYR A 64 23.01 4.72 -5.21
N VAL A 65 21.75 4.69 -4.81
CA VAL A 65 20.86 3.54 -4.95
C VAL A 65 19.67 3.86 -5.85
N ALA A 66 19.27 2.89 -6.67
CA ALA A 66 18.03 2.96 -7.46
C ALA A 66 16.85 2.62 -6.53
N TRP A 67 16.45 3.58 -5.72
CA TRP A 67 15.64 3.42 -4.52
C TRP A 67 14.19 2.95 -4.73
N GLU A 68 13.63 3.15 -5.94
CA GLU A 68 12.26 2.74 -6.31
C GLU A 68 12.25 1.77 -7.51
N SER A 69 13.32 0.99 -7.66
CA SER A 69 13.53 0.17 -8.87
C SER A 69 12.86 -1.19 -8.84
N ASN A 70 12.36 -1.64 -7.68
CA ASN A 70 11.78 -2.97 -7.58
C ASN A 70 10.26 -2.95 -7.44
N ASP A 71 9.73 -2.37 -6.39
CA ASP A 71 8.29 -2.33 -6.12
C ASP A 71 7.83 -0.95 -5.64
N THR A 72 6.55 -0.61 -5.91
CA THR A 72 5.85 0.55 -5.37
C THR A 72 4.46 0.13 -4.91
N PHE A 73 4.12 0.37 -3.64
CA PHE A 73 2.86 -0.13 -3.05
C PHE A 73 2.53 0.58 -1.72
N ASN A 74 1.44 0.15 -1.06
CA ASN A 74 0.99 0.59 0.26
C ASN A 74 1.04 2.11 0.48
N PRO A 75 0.38 2.92 -0.35
CA PRO A 75 0.44 4.37 -0.24
C PRO A 75 -0.45 4.92 0.87
N ALA A 76 -0.07 6.11 1.38
CA ALA A 76 -0.98 7.03 2.04
C ALA A 76 -1.32 8.18 1.09
N ALA A 77 -2.55 8.68 1.15
CA ALA A 77 -2.98 9.84 0.36
C ALA A 77 -3.59 10.90 1.28
N THR A 78 -3.35 12.16 0.96
CA THR A 78 -3.93 13.32 1.65
C THR A 78 -4.03 14.50 0.69
N LEU A 79 -4.65 15.59 1.15
CA LEU A 79 -4.68 16.85 0.40
C LEU A 79 -3.65 17.83 0.99
N HIS A 80 -2.94 18.53 0.12
CA HIS A 80 -2.03 19.61 0.47
C HIS A 80 -1.99 20.64 -0.67
N ASP A 81 -2.21 21.91 -0.34
CA ASP A 81 -2.23 23.04 -1.29
C ASP A 81 -3.10 22.78 -2.54
N GLY A 82 -4.30 22.24 -2.31
CA GLY A 82 -5.28 21.97 -3.37
C GLY A 82 -4.91 20.78 -4.29
N LYS A 83 -3.87 20.02 -3.95
CA LYS A 83 -3.46 18.83 -4.70
C LYS A 83 -3.62 17.55 -3.87
N ILE A 84 -3.84 16.46 -4.56
CA ILE A 84 -3.70 15.14 -3.99
C ILE A 84 -2.21 14.85 -3.84
N VAL A 85 -1.78 14.53 -2.62
CA VAL A 85 -0.42 14.08 -2.32
C VAL A 85 -0.46 12.61 -1.95
N VAL A 86 0.44 11.84 -2.53
CA VAL A 86 0.62 10.43 -2.23
C VAL A 86 2.04 10.20 -1.71
N LEU A 87 2.15 9.62 -0.50
CA LEU A 87 3.37 9.01 -0.01
C LEU A 87 3.28 7.51 -0.28
N TYR A 88 4.14 6.99 -1.13
CA TYR A 88 4.14 5.59 -1.51
C TYR A 88 5.39 4.87 -1.02
N ARG A 89 5.21 3.66 -0.50
CA ARG A 89 6.35 2.78 -0.21
C ARG A 89 6.99 2.37 -1.52
N ALA A 90 8.31 2.48 -1.58
CA ALA A 90 9.12 2.03 -2.70
C ALA A 90 10.28 1.17 -2.19
N GLU A 91 10.61 0.13 -2.92
CA GLU A 91 11.69 -0.80 -2.60
C GLU A 91 12.77 -0.81 -3.69
N ASP A 92 14.01 -0.88 -3.24
CA ASP A 92 15.16 -1.14 -4.11
C ASP A 92 15.40 -2.65 -4.31
N LYS A 93 16.44 -3.00 -5.08
CA LYS A 93 16.84 -4.39 -5.35
C LYS A 93 17.90 -4.93 -4.38
N SER A 94 17.97 -4.41 -3.15
CA SER A 94 18.99 -4.78 -2.15
C SER A 94 18.81 -6.17 -1.54
N GLY A 95 17.71 -6.86 -1.84
CA GLY A 95 17.42 -8.20 -1.34
C GLY A 95 16.40 -8.95 -2.19
N VAL A 96 16.18 -10.21 -1.89
CA VAL A 96 15.21 -11.07 -2.56
C VAL A 96 14.00 -11.30 -1.67
N GLY A 97 12.81 -10.99 -2.18
CA GLY A 97 11.54 -11.17 -1.47
C GLY A 97 11.17 -9.99 -0.57
N ILE A 98 9.88 -9.95 -0.19
CA ILE A 98 9.31 -8.94 0.70
C ILE A 98 9.99 -9.02 2.07
N GLY A 99 10.30 -7.85 2.67
CA GLY A 99 10.95 -7.75 3.97
C GLY A 99 12.48 -7.88 3.95
N HIS A 100 13.07 -8.28 2.80
CA HIS A 100 14.53 -8.36 2.64
C HIS A 100 15.12 -7.21 1.83
N ARG A 101 14.30 -6.31 1.30
CA ARG A 101 14.70 -5.10 0.57
C ARG A 101 14.66 -3.89 1.49
N THR A 102 15.25 -2.78 1.04
CA THR A 102 15.18 -1.53 1.79
C THR A 102 14.03 -0.68 1.27
N SER A 103 13.09 -0.36 2.16
CA SER A 103 11.91 0.45 1.88
C SER A 103 12.15 1.92 2.20
N ARG A 104 11.62 2.81 1.35
CA ARG A 104 11.63 4.26 1.52
C ARG A 104 10.29 4.81 1.06
N LEU A 105 9.95 6.06 1.45
CA LEU A 105 8.71 6.68 1.02
C LEU A 105 8.99 7.72 -0.06
N GLY A 106 8.39 7.51 -1.22
CA GLY A 106 8.35 8.47 -2.31
C GLY A 106 7.20 9.46 -2.14
N TYR A 107 7.30 10.58 -2.83
CA TYR A 107 6.31 11.66 -2.83
C TYR A 107 5.82 11.91 -4.25
N ALA A 108 4.53 11.92 -4.45
CA ALA A 108 3.91 12.25 -5.73
C ALA A 108 2.70 13.17 -5.54
N THR A 109 2.47 14.04 -6.50
CA THR A 109 1.33 14.98 -6.51
C THR A 109 0.49 14.83 -7.76
N SER A 110 -0.82 15.03 -7.62
CA SER A 110 -1.76 15.07 -8.73
C SER A 110 -2.84 16.12 -8.49
N SER A 111 -3.38 16.70 -9.56
CA SER A 111 -4.57 17.56 -9.52
C SER A 111 -5.85 16.81 -9.88
N ASP A 112 -5.74 15.61 -10.47
CA ASP A 112 -6.86 14.85 -11.01
C ASP A 112 -6.96 13.41 -10.43
N GLY A 113 -5.97 12.98 -9.63
CA GLY A 113 -5.92 11.64 -9.05
C GLY A 113 -5.47 10.55 -10.04
N ILE A 114 -5.15 10.90 -11.27
CA ILE A 114 -4.76 9.99 -12.34
C ILE A 114 -3.31 10.24 -12.78
N HIS A 115 -2.95 11.49 -13.04
CA HIS A 115 -1.63 11.87 -13.50
C HIS A 115 -0.79 12.37 -12.33
N PHE A 116 0.20 11.58 -11.93
CA PHE A 116 1.07 11.88 -10.79
C PHE A 116 2.45 12.36 -11.23
N LYS A 117 2.88 13.49 -10.67
CA LYS A 117 4.26 13.97 -10.76
C LYS A 117 5.02 13.55 -9.51
N ARG A 118 6.07 12.74 -9.68
CA ARG A 118 6.93 12.22 -8.59
C ARG A 118 8.13 13.13 -8.32
N GLU A 119 8.57 13.15 -7.06
CA GLU A 119 9.91 13.62 -6.70
C GLU A 119 10.94 12.56 -7.11
N LYS A 120 12.16 13.02 -7.45
CA LYS A 120 13.24 12.13 -7.90
C LYS A 120 13.92 11.38 -6.75
N THR A 121 13.77 11.87 -5.53
CA THR A 121 14.36 11.30 -4.31
C THR A 121 13.28 10.98 -3.30
N PRO A 122 13.48 9.99 -2.43
CA PRO A 122 12.53 9.73 -1.36
C PRO A 122 12.47 10.90 -0.39
N VAL A 123 11.32 11.13 0.22
CA VAL A 123 11.12 12.17 1.24
C VAL A 123 11.20 11.63 2.66
N PHE A 124 11.21 10.30 2.83
CA PHE A 124 11.30 9.65 4.12
C PHE A 124 12.02 8.30 3.99
N TYR A 125 13.09 8.12 4.76
CA TYR A 125 14.00 6.99 4.61
C TYR A 125 14.83 6.77 5.90
N PRO A 126 15.47 5.60 6.08
CA PRO A 126 16.45 5.40 7.13
C PRO A 126 17.64 6.36 6.99
N ASP A 127 17.95 7.06 8.08
CA ASP A 127 19.03 8.05 8.09
C ASP A 127 19.98 7.82 9.28
N ASN A 128 21.08 8.58 9.34
CA ASN A 128 22.00 8.60 10.46
C ASN A 128 21.43 9.39 11.66
N ASP A 129 20.20 9.05 12.05
CA ASP A 129 19.47 9.63 13.16
C ASP A 129 19.29 8.62 14.32
N THR A 130 18.53 9.02 15.34
CA THR A 130 18.26 8.17 16.52
C THR A 130 17.43 6.93 16.21
N GLN A 131 16.76 6.88 15.05
CA GLN A 131 15.90 5.78 14.62
C GLN A 131 16.65 4.73 13.79
N LYS A 132 17.91 4.99 13.43
CA LYS A 132 18.75 4.14 12.57
C LYS A 132 18.66 2.65 12.91
N LYS A 133 18.81 2.29 14.20
CA LYS A 133 18.81 0.88 14.65
C LYS A 133 17.45 0.19 14.48
N LEU A 134 16.37 0.96 14.40
CA LEU A 134 15.00 0.48 14.28
C LEU A 134 14.54 0.38 12.82
N GLU A 135 15.20 1.11 11.92
CA GLU A 135 14.83 1.22 10.51
C GLU A 135 15.79 0.51 9.56
N TRP A 136 17.07 0.43 9.89
CA TRP A 136 18.07 -0.16 9.00
C TRP A 136 18.33 -1.64 9.33
N PRO A 137 18.44 -2.53 8.30
CA PRO A 137 18.46 -2.24 6.86
C PRO A 137 17.10 -2.43 6.15
N GLY A 138 16.00 -2.67 6.84
CA GLY A 138 14.69 -2.93 6.24
C GLY A 138 14.00 -1.69 5.68
N GLY A 139 13.98 -0.58 6.43
CA GLY A 139 13.48 0.68 5.94
C GLY A 139 12.32 1.28 6.71
N CYS A 140 11.67 2.24 6.05
CA CYS A 140 10.46 2.91 6.49
C CYS A 140 9.31 2.47 5.58
N GLU A 141 8.22 1.91 6.17
CA GLU A 141 7.20 1.19 5.42
C GLU A 141 5.79 1.68 5.76
N ASP A 142 4.88 1.45 4.83
CA ASP A 142 3.42 1.47 5.01
C ASP A 142 2.88 2.73 5.71
N PRO A 143 3.07 3.93 5.14
CA PRO A 143 2.64 5.18 5.76
C PRO A 143 1.12 5.24 5.91
N ARG A 144 0.65 5.90 6.98
CA ARG A 144 -0.74 6.34 7.16
C ARG A 144 -0.71 7.77 7.67
N ILE A 145 -1.47 8.65 7.06
CA ILE A 145 -1.41 10.08 7.33
C ILE A 145 -2.76 10.56 7.86
N ALA A 146 -2.71 11.33 8.92
CA ALA A 146 -3.79 12.17 9.40
C ALA A 146 -3.33 13.62 9.46
N VAL A 147 -4.27 14.57 9.41
CA VAL A 147 -3.98 15.98 9.55
C VAL A 147 -4.74 16.53 10.78
N THR A 148 -4.06 17.29 11.62
CA THR A 148 -4.71 17.96 12.76
C THR A 148 -5.45 19.21 12.30
N ALA A 149 -6.28 19.78 13.17
CA ALA A 149 -6.99 21.02 12.89
C ALA A 149 -6.04 22.21 12.59
N GLU A 150 -4.82 22.17 13.16
CA GLU A 150 -3.79 23.19 12.98
C GLU A 150 -2.91 22.95 11.74
N GLY A 151 -3.27 21.95 10.90
CA GLY A 151 -2.57 21.63 9.66
C GLY A 151 -1.24 20.89 9.85
N LEU A 152 -1.04 20.24 11.01
CA LEU A 152 0.10 19.33 11.22
C LEU A 152 -0.24 17.95 10.66
N TYR A 153 0.58 17.45 9.77
CA TYR A 153 0.50 16.06 9.30
C TYR A 153 1.17 15.13 10.31
N VAL A 154 0.42 14.12 10.74
CA VAL A 154 0.89 13.05 11.59
C VAL A 154 0.91 11.78 10.77
N MET A 155 2.07 11.19 10.62
CA MET A 155 2.25 9.93 9.91
C MET A 155 2.55 8.83 10.91
N THR A 156 1.80 7.74 10.84
CA THR A 156 2.24 6.47 11.41
C THR A 156 2.88 5.64 10.29
N TYR A 157 3.97 4.96 10.60
CA TYR A 157 4.70 4.13 9.66
C TYR A 157 5.33 2.93 10.37
N THR A 158 5.75 1.92 9.61
CA THR A 158 6.48 0.79 10.15
C THR A 158 7.98 1.05 10.05
N GLN A 159 8.67 1.03 11.20
CA GLN A 159 10.13 0.89 11.28
C GLN A 159 10.45 -0.58 11.13
N TRP A 160 11.24 -0.92 10.10
CA TRP A 160 11.63 -2.29 9.82
C TRP A 160 13.15 -2.45 9.79
N ASN A 161 13.69 -3.22 10.71
CA ASN A 161 15.13 -3.50 10.78
C ASN A 161 15.47 -4.94 10.35
N ARG A 162 14.58 -5.62 9.66
CA ARG A 162 14.63 -7.04 9.26
C ARG A 162 14.55 -8.02 10.42
N HIS A 163 14.18 -7.55 11.62
CA HIS A 163 13.97 -8.40 12.79
C HIS A 163 12.62 -8.15 13.43
N ILE A 164 12.32 -6.91 13.80
CA ILE A 164 11.10 -6.56 14.54
C ILE A 164 10.44 -5.34 13.88
N PRO A 165 9.19 -5.48 13.39
CA PRO A 165 8.40 -4.35 12.92
C PRO A 165 7.90 -3.53 14.11
N ARG A 166 7.95 -2.20 14.01
CA ARG A 166 7.47 -1.29 15.06
C ARG A 166 6.61 -0.20 14.43
N LEU A 167 5.46 0.05 15.04
CA LEU A 167 4.66 1.22 14.70
C LEU A 167 5.35 2.47 15.26
N ALA A 168 5.67 3.41 14.38
CA ALA A 168 6.34 4.66 14.73
C ALA A 168 5.56 5.87 14.26
N ILE A 169 5.91 7.05 14.79
CA ILE A 169 5.28 8.32 14.46
C ILE A 169 6.30 9.28 13.88
N ALA A 170 5.88 10.01 12.86
CA ALA A 170 6.58 11.19 12.35
C ALA A 170 5.58 12.32 12.10
N THR A 171 6.06 13.56 12.14
CA THR A 171 5.25 14.77 11.88
C THR A 171 5.88 15.66 10.83
N SER A 172 5.04 16.36 10.06
CA SER A 172 5.46 17.31 9.02
C SER A 172 4.42 18.41 8.84
N ARG A 173 4.83 19.56 8.33
CA ARG A 173 3.92 20.62 7.89
C ARG A 173 3.80 20.73 6.37
N ASN A 174 4.66 20.04 5.61
CA ASN A 174 4.72 20.14 4.16
C ASN A 174 4.80 18.78 3.45
N LEU A 175 4.70 17.65 4.21
CA LEU A 175 4.77 16.28 3.71
C LEU A 175 6.11 15.89 3.06
N LYS A 176 7.13 16.75 3.15
CA LYS A 176 8.48 16.51 2.63
C LYS A 176 9.52 16.49 3.73
N ASP A 177 9.47 17.46 4.64
CA ASP A 177 10.38 17.55 5.78
C ASP A 177 9.72 16.93 6.99
N TRP A 178 10.28 15.84 7.51
CA TRP A 178 9.69 15.05 8.56
C TRP A 178 10.53 15.02 9.83
N THR A 179 9.88 15.16 10.96
CA THR A 179 10.47 14.90 12.28
C THR A 179 10.05 13.51 12.74
N LYS A 180 11.01 12.60 12.93
CA LYS A 180 10.77 11.26 13.46
C LYS A 180 10.72 11.28 14.99
N HIS A 181 9.67 10.69 15.57
CA HIS A 181 9.44 10.62 17.02
C HIS A 181 9.76 9.23 17.60
N GLY A 182 9.94 8.23 16.72
CA GLY A 182 10.21 6.85 17.11
C GLY A 182 8.94 6.04 17.42
N PRO A 183 9.06 4.91 18.12
CA PRO A 183 7.97 3.99 18.38
C PRO A 183 6.79 4.65 19.11
N ALA A 184 5.58 4.43 18.61
CA ALA A 184 4.37 5.11 19.04
C ALA A 184 4.00 4.84 20.52
N PHE A 185 4.28 3.64 21.01
CA PHE A 185 3.78 3.17 22.31
C PHE A 185 4.87 2.83 23.32
N ALA A 186 6.13 2.77 22.92
CA ALA A 186 7.23 2.31 23.77
C ALA A 186 7.39 3.11 25.07
N LYS A 187 7.11 4.42 25.04
CA LYS A 187 7.21 5.30 26.22
C LYS A 187 5.92 5.40 27.02
N ALA A 188 4.77 5.26 26.38
CA ALA A 188 3.47 5.44 27.01
C ALA A 188 3.18 4.39 28.11
N TYR A 189 3.77 3.21 27.99
CA TYR A 189 3.55 2.08 28.89
C TYR A 189 4.83 1.65 29.61
N ASP A 190 5.85 2.50 29.63
CA ASP A 190 7.17 2.19 30.20
C ASP A 190 7.73 0.84 29.68
N GLY A 191 7.49 0.57 28.42
CA GLY A 191 7.84 -0.68 27.78
C GLY A 191 7.03 -1.91 28.20
N LYS A 192 6.27 -1.83 29.29
CA LYS A 192 5.61 -3.01 29.88
C LYS A 192 4.50 -3.58 29.02
N PHE A 193 3.72 -2.71 28.36
CA PHE A 193 2.61 -3.17 27.52
C PHE A 193 3.10 -3.98 26.33
N PHE A 194 4.23 -3.62 25.75
CA PHE A 194 4.84 -4.32 24.63
C PHE A 194 5.78 -5.44 25.05
N ASN A 195 6.31 -5.37 26.28
CA ASN A 195 7.04 -6.48 26.89
C ASN A 195 6.10 -7.63 27.31
N LEU A 196 4.81 -7.35 27.40
CA LEU A 196 3.75 -8.35 27.42
C LEU A 196 3.37 -8.79 26.01
N GLY A 197 4.13 -8.35 25.04
CA GLY A 197 4.00 -8.78 23.66
C GLY A 197 3.87 -10.29 23.64
N PRO A 198 3.10 -10.80 22.70
CA PRO A 198 2.88 -12.23 22.60
C PRO A 198 4.23 -12.92 22.58
N SER A 199 4.29 -14.11 23.15
CA SER A 199 5.50 -14.95 23.22
C SER A 199 6.17 -15.20 21.86
N TRP A 200 5.51 -14.85 20.76
CA TRP A 200 6.04 -14.89 19.41
C TRP A 200 6.90 -13.66 19.03
N LEU A 201 7.02 -12.66 19.94
CA LEU A 201 7.96 -11.55 19.80
C LEU A 201 8.93 -11.54 21.00
N PRO A 202 9.72 -12.60 21.23
CA PRO A 202 10.55 -12.75 22.43
C PRO A 202 11.61 -11.65 22.58
N ASP A 203 12.01 -11.01 21.47
CA ASP A 203 13.05 -9.99 21.44
C ASP A 203 12.47 -8.57 21.31
N TYR A 204 11.20 -8.39 21.62
CA TYR A 204 10.60 -7.06 21.60
C TYR A 204 11.04 -6.32 22.87
N PRO A 205 11.84 -5.21 22.74
CA PRO A 205 12.34 -4.46 23.88
C PRO A 205 11.23 -3.72 24.63
#